data_4a613a7387aa3073b8928ef254cba6fb
#
_entry.id   4a613a7387aa3073b8928ef254cba6fb
#
_cell.length_a   1.000
_cell.length_b   1.000
_cell.length_c   1.000
_cell.angle_alpha   90.00
_cell.angle_beta   90.00
_cell.angle_gamma   90.00
#
_symmetry.space_group_name_H-M   'P 1'
#
loop_
_entity.id
_entity.type
_entity.pdbx_description
1 polymer ?
#
loop_
_entity_poly.entity_id
_entity_poly.type
_entity_poly.pdbx_seq_one_letter_code
_entity_poly.pdbx_strand_id
1 'polypeptide(L)'
;MRSVGLELQYTGESILYKLEGLTGAQGDENFNAAVLGAERTVYSILDTPWDMGLIVEYQYDDRVQAQIERLFVSGVRLTSNDEFDTSLLVLYTVDDDLSQSIFGLEASRRLRNGMTLGFNYLLYQSDEQQLPLYSLIDDSELSLTLGYYF
;
A
#
# COMPACT_ATOMS: atom_id res chain seq x y z
N MET A 1 -24.64 13.66 1.89
CA MET A 1 -24.04 12.34 1.71
C MET A 1 -24.61 11.41 2.76
N ARG A 2 -25.07 10.24 2.37
CA ARG A 2 -25.49 9.16 3.28
C ARG A 2 -24.77 7.90 2.82
N SER A 3 -24.15 7.18 3.76
CA SER A 3 -23.41 5.95 3.43
C SER A 3 -23.53 4.94 4.56
N VAL A 4 -23.38 3.67 4.21
CA VAL A 4 -23.28 2.52 5.10
C VAL A 4 -22.03 1.76 4.74
N GLY A 5 -21.21 1.44 5.73
CA GLY A 5 -19.97 0.69 5.55
C GLY A 5 -19.97 -0.60 6.37
N LEU A 6 -19.24 -1.58 5.87
CA LEU A 6 -18.94 -2.84 6.53
C LEU A 6 -17.43 -3.07 6.48
N GLU A 7 -16.84 -3.44 7.60
CA GLU A 7 -15.44 -3.84 7.71
C GLU A 7 -15.39 -5.21 8.39
N LEU A 8 -14.69 -6.14 7.79
CA LEU A 8 -14.45 -7.47 8.31
C LEU A 8 -12.96 -7.80 8.22
N GLN A 9 -12.42 -8.33 9.29
CA GLN A 9 -11.06 -8.82 9.33
C GLN A 9 -11.04 -10.21 9.94
N TYR A 10 -10.34 -11.13 9.30
CA TYR A 10 -10.11 -12.47 9.80
C TYR A 10 -8.62 -12.78 9.84
N THR A 11 -8.12 -13.15 11.01
CA THR A 11 -6.71 -13.49 11.23
C THR A 11 -6.60 -15.00 11.47
N GLY A 12 -5.97 -15.70 10.53
CA GLY A 12 -5.53 -17.09 10.71
C GLY A 12 -4.11 -17.16 11.30
N GLU A 13 -3.49 -18.33 11.29
CA GLU A 13 -2.15 -18.54 11.87
C GLU A 13 -1.05 -17.69 11.20
N SER A 14 -1.12 -17.54 9.88
CA SER A 14 -0.12 -16.78 9.09
C SER A 14 -0.74 -15.95 7.98
N ILE A 15 -2.07 -15.88 7.91
CA ILE A 15 -2.79 -15.14 6.87
C ILE A 15 -3.80 -14.22 7.54
N LEU A 16 -3.78 -12.96 7.10
CA LEU A 16 -4.76 -11.94 7.43
C LEU A 16 -5.62 -11.68 6.19
N TYR A 17 -6.94 -11.75 6.32
CA TYR A 17 -7.89 -11.35 5.29
C TYR A 17 -8.62 -10.09 5.73
N LYS A 18 -8.82 -9.17 4.80
CA LYS A 18 -9.55 -7.92 4.98
C LYS A 18 -10.63 -7.79 3.92
N LEU A 19 -11.79 -7.34 4.35
CA LEU A 19 -12.91 -6.96 3.49
C LEU A 19 -13.46 -5.64 4.00
N GLU A 20 -13.50 -4.64 3.16
CA GLU A 20 -14.16 -3.39 3.42
C GLU A 20 -15.18 -3.13 2.31
N GLY A 21 -16.35 -2.62 2.68
CA GLY A 21 -17.38 -2.26 1.73
C GLY A 21 -18.08 -0.98 2.17
N LEU A 22 -18.35 -0.10 1.23
CA LEU A 22 -19.05 1.15 1.43
C LEU A 22 -20.06 1.33 0.31
N THR A 23 -21.31 1.60 0.67
CA THR A 23 -22.34 1.99 -0.28
C THR A 23 -23.05 3.25 0.20
N GLY A 24 -23.50 4.08 -0.73
CA GLY A 24 -24.13 5.32 -0.32
C GLY A 24 -24.68 6.12 -1.49
N ALA A 25 -25.09 7.37 -1.17
CA ALA A 25 -25.56 8.35 -2.13
C ALA A 25 -24.92 9.71 -1.87
N GLN A 26 -24.49 10.37 -2.94
CA GLN A 26 -23.94 11.71 -2.95
C GLN A 26 -24.73 12.57 -3.95
N GLY A 27 -25.59 13.45 -3.42
CA GLY A 27 -26.62 14.11 -4.23
C GLY A 27 -27.63 13.08 -4.73
N ASP A 28 -27.81 13.02 -6.05
CA ASP A 28 -28.71 12.08 -6.73
C ASP A 28 -28.00 10.81 -7.25
N GLU A 29 -26.68 10.69 -7.05
CA GLU A 29 -25.87 9.58 -7.52
C GLU A 29 -25.60 8.58 -6.39
N ASN A 30 -25.81 7.30 -6.67
CA ASN A 30 -25.41 6.21 -5.79
C ASN A 30 -23.98 5.78 -6.10
N PHE A 31 -23.28 5.31 -5.08
CA PHE A 31 -21.92 4.81 -5.23
C PHE A 31 -21.69 3.55 -4.41
N ASN A 32 -20.69 2.77 -4.83
CA ASN A 32 -20.18 1.62 -4.12
C ASN A 32 -18.65 1.68 -4.11
N ALA A 33 -18.06 1.28 -3.00
CA ALA A 33 -16.62 1.07 -2.92
C ALA A 33 -16.36 -0.21 -2.12
N ALA A 34 -15.32 -0.94 -2.49
CA ALA A 34 -14.93 -2.17 -1.81
C ALA A 34 -13.43 -2.36 -1.84
N VAL A 35 -12.89 -2.94 -0.78
CA VAL A 35 -11.50 -3.38 -0.68
C VAL A 35 -11.48 -4.83 -0.24
N LEU A 36 -10.75 -5.66 -0.97
CA LEU A 36 -10.46 -7.05 -0.65
C LEU A 36 -8.96 -7.21 -0.54
N GLY A 37 -8.47 -7.65 0.63
CA GLY A 37 -7.05 -7.81 0.86
C GLY A 37 -6.69 -9.12 1.55
N ALA A 38 -5.48 -9.59 1.28
CA ALA A 38 -4.86 -10.67 2.02
C ALA A 38 -3.37 -10.39 2.24
N GLU A 39 -2.90 -10.68 3.44
CA GLU A 39 -1.48 -10.62 3.79
C GLU A 39 -1.07 -11.97 4.39
N ARG A 40 0.01 -12.58 3.87
CA ARG A 40 0.60 -13.79 4.41
C ARG A 40 1.98 -13.49 4.97
N THR A 41 2.20 -13.83 6.24
CA THR A 41 3.52 -13.71 6.87
C THR A 41 4.23 -15.06 6.89
N VAL A 42 5.47 -15.08 6.42
CA VAL A 42 6.42 -16.18 6.53
C VAL A 42 7.50 -15.76 7.51
N TYR A 43 7.56 -16.46 8.63
CA TYR A 43 8.50 -16.16 9.70
C TYR A 43 9.84 -16.82 9.47
N SER A 44 10.91 -16.16 9.92
CA SER A 44 12.30 -16.70 9.93
C SER A 44 12.72 -17.26 8.56
N ILE A 45 12.56 -16.48 7.50
CA ILE A 45 12.91 -16.91 6.14
C ILE A 45 14.36 -17.39 6.07
N LEU A 46 14.57 -18.59 5.51
CA LEU A 46 15.89 -19.22 5.35
C LEU A 46 16.65 -19.34 6.69
N ASP A 47 15.95 -19.58 7.80
CA ASP A 47 16.51 -19.67 9.16
C ASP A 47 17.26 -18.38 9.61
N THR A 48 16.83 -17.24 9.09
CA THR A 48 17.35 -15.92 9.46
C THR A 48 16.39 -15.18 10.39
N PRO A 49 16.79 -14.07 11.04
CA PRO A 49 15.88 -13.25 11.84
C PRO A 49 14.92 -12.38 10.99
N TRP A 50 14.77 -12.66 9.70
CA TRP A 50 13.88 -11.92 8.81
C TRP A 50 12.52 -12.60 8.65
N ASP A 51 11.49 -11.80 8.79
CA ASP A 51 10.12 -12.17 8.42
C ASP A 51 9.75 -11.52 7.09
N MET A 52 8.92 -12.21 6.30
CA MET A 52 8.43 -11.72 5.02
C MET A 52 6.91 -11.72 4.99
N GLY A 53 6.31 -10.57 4.74
CA GLY A 53 4.89 -10.40 4.43
C GLY A 53 4.67 -10.34 2.92
N LEU A 54 3.75 -11.13 2.41
CA LEU A 54 3.26 -11.05 1.03
C LEU A 54 1.89 -10.40 1.07
N ILE A 55 1.69 -9.31 0.33
CA ILE A 55 0.50 -8.47 0.35
C ILE A 55 -0.15 -8.51 -1.03
N VAL A 56 -1.46 -8.74 -1.06
CA VAL A 56 -2.29 -8.56 -2.25
C VAL A 56 -3.58 -7.86 -1.85
N GLU A 57 -4.03 -6.89 -2.66
CA GLU A 57 -5.26 -6.17 -2.41
C GLU A 57 -5.90 -5.76 -3.74
N TYR A 58 -7.23 -5.83 -3.79
CA TYR A 58 -8.04 -5.31 -4.87
C TYR A 58 -8.96 -4.22 -4.32
N GLN A 59 -8.98 -3.07 -4.99
CA GLN A 59 -9.80 -1.92 -4.64
C GLN A 59 -10.74 -1.59 -5.79
N TYR A 60 -11.99 -1.30 -5.44
CA TYR A 60 -13.03 -0.82 -6.34
C TYR A 60 -13.68 0.42 -5.74
N ASP A 61 -13.86 1.46 -6.54
CA ASP A 61 -14.52 2.70 -6.12
C ASP A 61 -15.17 3.38 -7.33
N ASP A 62 -16.50 3.38 -7.41
CA ASP A 62 -17.27 4.01 -8.50
C ASP A 62 -17.69 5.45 -8.18
N ARG A 63 -17.17 6.06 -7.14
CA ARG A 63 -17.46 7.46 -6.83
C ARG A 63 -16.93 8.37 -7.93
N VAL A 64 -17.65 9.43 -8.25
CA VAL A 64 -17.26 10.44 -9.25
C VAL A 64 -15.90 11.08 -8.93
N GLN A 65 -15.53 11.15 -7.64
CA GLN A 65 -14.23 11.66 -7.22
C GLN A 65 -13.10 10.62 -7.25
N ALA A 66 -13.41 9.34 -7.41
CA ALA A 66 -12.39 8.32 -7.58
C ALA A 66 -11.64 8.58 -8.89
N GLN A 67 -10.37 8.81 -8.80
CA GLN A 67 -9.54 9.06 -9.98
C GLN A 67 -9.36 7.77 -10.80
N ILE A 68 -9.29 6.62 -10.12
CA ILE A 68 -9.16 5.30 -10.73
C ILE A 68 -10.19 4.39 -10.07
N GLU A 69 -11.04 3.76 -10.88
CA GLU A 69 -12.16 2.93 -10.39
C GLU A 69 -11.68 1.60 -9.79
N ARG A 70 -10.67 1.00 -10.39
CA ARG A 70 -10.18 -0.33 -10.01
C ARG A 70 -8.66 -0.33 -9.91
N LEU A 71 -8.17 -0.81 -8.77
CA LEU A 71 -6.74 -0.92 -8.51
C LEU A 71 -6.42 -2.32 -7.98
N PHE A 72 -5.31 -2.85 -8.43
CA PHE A 72 -4.70 -4.04 -7.89
C PHE A 72 -3.37 -3.67 -7.23
N VAL A 73 -3.22 -4.03 -5.96
CA VAL A 73 -2.01 -3.79 -5.17
C VAL A 73 -1.33 -5.12 -4.89
N SER A 74 -0.05 -5.19 -5.11
CA SER A 74 0.79 -6.30 -4.69
C SER A 74 2.02 -5.78 -3.96
N GLY A 75 2.51 -6.53 -2.98
CA GLY A 75 3.67 -6.06 -2.23
C GLY A 75 4.38 -7.13 -1.44
N VAL A 76 5.59 -6.76 -1.03
CA VAL A 76 6.44 -7.55 -0.15
C VAL A 76 6.94 -6.66 0.98
N ARG A 77 6.75 -7.11 2.20
CA ARG A 77 7.33 -6.51 3.41
C ARG A 77 8.40 -7.45 3.96
N LEU A 78 9.58 -6.93 4.22
CA LEU A 78 10.63 -7.61 4.96
C LEU A 78 10.87 -6.87 6.28
N THR A 79 10.91 -7.61 7.38
CA THR A 79 11.15 -7.03 8.70
C THR A 79 12.18 -7.89 9.43
N SER A 80 13.23 -7.25 9.92
CA SER A 80 14.24 -7.91 10.75
C SER A 80 13.81 -7.88 12.21
N ASN A 81 13.89 -9.03 12.89
CA ASN A 81 13.62 -9.16 14.33
C ASN A 81 14.89 -8.93 15.16
N ASP A 82 15.71 -7.95 14.76
CA ASP A 82 16.93 -7.55 15.48
C ASP A 82 16.73 -6.21 16.23
N GLU A 83 17.75 -5.79 16.98
CA GLU A 83 17.73 -4.54 17.74
C GLU A 83 17.63 -3.26 16.89
N PHE A 84 17.82 -3.37 15.58
CA PHE A 84 17.82 -2.26 14.63
C PHE A 84 16.47 -2.04 13.94
N ASP A 85 15.50 -2.91 14.14
CA ASP A 85 14.14 -2.84 13.52
C ASP A 85 14.22 -2.50 12.02
N THR A 86 15.08 -3.18 11.28
CA THR A 86 15.22 -2.93 9.86
C THR A 86 13.98 -3.41 9.13
N SER A 87 13.36 -2.55 8.35
CA SER A 87 12.19 -2.87 7.53
C SER A 87 12.36 -2.41 6.10
N LEU A 88 11.78 -3.16 5.18
CA LEU A 88 11.67 -2.85 3.77
C LEU A 88 10.24 -3.18 3.32
N LEU A 89 9.58 -2.24 2.64
CA LEU A 89 8.29 -2.45 2.00
C LEU A 89 8.41 -2.06 0.53
N VAL A 90 8.04 -2.99 -0.34
CA VAL A 90 7.88 -2.76 -1.78
C VAL A 90 6.42 -2.94 -2.12
N LEU A 91 5.81 -1.94 -2.75
CA LEU A 91 4.43 -1.98 -3.25
C LEU A 91 4.41 -1.68 -4.73
N TYR A 92 3.55 -2.39 -5.44
CA TYR A 92 3.22 -2.12 -6.83
C TYR A 92 1.71 -2.08 -6.96
N THR A 93 1.20 -0.94 -7.39
CA THR A 93 -0.22 -0.68 -7.62
C THR A 93 -0.43 -0.46 -9.10
N VAL A 94 -1.46 -1.06 -9.68
CA VAL A 94 -1.76 -0.95 -11.10
C VAL A 94 -3.28 -0.94 -11.29
N ASP A 95 -3.76 -0.22 -12.31
CA ASP A 95 -5.16 -0.27 -12.74
C ASP A 95 -5.48 -1.57 -13.51
N ASP A 96 -6.75 -1.84 -13.74
CA ASP A 96 -7.20 -3.06 -14.40
C ASP A 96 -6.78 -3.17 -15.88
N ASP A 97 -6.54 -2.05 -16.55
CA ASP A 97 -6.09 -1.97 -17.94
C ASP A 97 -4.55 -2.02 -18.07
N LEU A 98 -3.82 -2.03 -16.96
CA LEU A 98 -2.34 -1.97 -16.90
C LEU A 98 -1.74 -0.71 -17.54
N SER A 99 -2.53 0.35 -17.63
CA SER A 99 -2.17 1.61 -18.29
C SER A 99 -1.55 2.63 -17.34
N GLN A 100 -1.76 2.45 -16.04
CA GLN A 100 -1.25 3.30 -14.99
C GLN A 100 -0.70 2.47 -13.83
N SER A 101 0.41 2.89 -13.27
CA SER A 101 0.98 2.19 -12.12
C SER A 101 1.70 3.13 -11.16
N ILE A 102 1.78 2.68 -9.91
CA ILE A 102 2.54 3.32 -8.84
C ILE A 102 3.50 2.28 -8.27
N PHE A 103 4.78 2.59 -8.27
CA PHE A 103 5.77 1.80 -7.56
C PHE A 103 6.22 2.55 -6.31
N GLY A 104 6.12 1.90 -5.16
CA GLY A 104 6.55 2.41 -3.86
C GLY A 104 7.64 1.53 -3.24
N LEU A 105 8.66 2.16 -2.71
CA LEU A 105 9.70 1.51 -1.92
C LEU A 105 9.94 2.32 -0.65
N GLU A 106 9.74 1.70 0.50
CA GLU A 106 10.03 2.27 1.80
C GLU A 106 11.04 1.39 2.53
N ALA A 107 12.04 2.01 3.14
CA ALA A 107 12.97 1.31 3.99
C ALA A 107 13.24 2.14 5.25
N SER A 108 13.38 1.46 6.38
CA SER A 108 13.76 2.11 7.62
C SER A 108 14.70 1.24 8.44
N ARG A 109 15.58 1.91 9.19
CA ARG A 109 16.48 1.25 10.13
C ARG A 109 16.77 2.14 11.31
N ARG A 110 16.65 1.59 12.51
CA ARG A 110 17.16 2.24 13.72
C ARG A 110 18.68 2.13 13.75
N LEU A 111 19.34 3.25 13.93
CA LEU A 111 20.78 3.34 14.14
C LEU A 111 21.05 3.41 15.65
N ARG A 112 22.35 3.28 16.05
CA ARG A 112 22.75 3.48 17.45
C ARG A 112 22.51 4.93 17.88
N ASN A 113 22.41 5.17 19.19
CA ASN A 113 22.29 6.49 19.81
C ASN A 113 20.99 7.26 19.45
N GLY A 114 19.86 6.56 19.36
CA GLY A 114 18.56 7.20 19.13
C GLY A 114 18.34 7.75 17.73
N MET A 115 19.14 7.34 16.76
CA MET A 115 18.99 7.76 15.36
C MET A 115 18.18 6.74 14.57
N THR A 116 17.39 7.22 13.61
CA THR A 116 16.65 6.40 12.64
C THR A 116 16.95 6.91 11.24
N LEU A 117 17.27 6.01 10.32
CA LEU A 117 17.41 6.30 8.91
C LEU A 117 16.17 5.78 8.17
N GLY A 118 15.56 6.63 7.36
CA GLY A 118 14.43 6.30 6.49
C GLY A 118 14.76 6.60 5.03
N PHE A 119 14.28 5.78 4.14
CA PHE A 119 14.34 5.95 2.69
C PHE A 119 12.93 5.74 2.13
N ASN A 120 12.50 6.61 1.23
CA ASN A 120 11.25 6.47 0.50
C ASN A 120 11.47 6.81 -0.97
N TYR A 121 10.94 5.97 -1.86
CA TYR A 121 10.91 6.20 -3.29
C TYR A 121 9.50 5.94 -3.81
N LEU A 122 8.95 6.89 -4.55
CA LEU A 122 7.64 6.81 -5.16
C LEU A 122 7.77 7.17 -6.64
N LEU A 123 7.28 6.27 -7.51
CA LEU A 123 7.33 6.45 -8.96
C LEU A 123 5.93 6.27 -9.52
N TYR A 124 5.45 7.29 -10.23
CA TYR A 124 4.20 7.28 -11.00
C TYR A 124 4.48 6.99 -12.46
N GLN A 125 3.68 6.13 -13.07
CA GLN A 125 3.75 5.80 -14.49
C GLN A 125 2.34 5.82 -15.10
N SER A 126 2.24 6.33 -16.32
CA SER A 126 1.00 6.36 -17.10
C SER A 126 1.33 6.38 -18.58
N ASP A 127 0.62 5.58 -19.36
CA ASP A 127 0.86 5.46 -20.80
C ASP A 127 0.18 6.57 -21.61
N GLU A 128 -0.88 7.19 -21.08
CA GLU A 128 -1.68 8.19 -21.78
C GLU A 128 -1.84 9.49 -20.97
N GLN A 129 -1.77 10.64 -21.68
CA GLN A 129 -1.88 11.97 -21.08
C GLN A 129 -3.24 12.27 -20.45
N GLN A 130 -4.28 11.52 -20.82
CA GLN A 130 -5.65 11.73 -20.32
C GLN A 130 -5.91 11.02 -19.01
N LEU A 131 -5.02 10.11 -18.61
CA LEU A 131 -5.17 9.31 -17.41
C LEU A 131 -4.76 10.08 -16.14
N PRO A 132 -5.41 9.81 -15.00
CA PRO A 132 -5.20 10.56 -13.77
C PRO A 132 -3.74 10.63 -13.29
N LEU A 133 -3.00 9.52 -13.36
CA LEU A 133 -1.61 9.49 -12.89
C LEU A 133 -0.63 10.21 -13.81
N TYR A 134 -1.02 10.53 -15.05
CA TYR A 134 -0.13 11.25 -15.96
C TYR A 134 0.33 12.61 -15.41
N SER A 135 -0.58 13.32 -14.73
CA SER A 135 -0.26 14.62 -14.11
C SER A 135 0.68 14.49 -12.91
N LEU A 136 0.87 13.29 -12.37
CA LEU A 136 1.72 13.01 -11.20
C LEU A 136 3.09 12.42 -11.57
N ILE A 137 3.37 12.17 -12.85
CA ILE A 137 4.66 11.57 -13.27
C ILE A 137 5.85 12.42 -12.81
N ASP A 138 5.71 13.74 -12.92
CA ASP A 138 6.75 14.69 -12.50
C ASP A 138 6.84 14.85 -10.97
N ASP A 139 5.85 14.36 -10.22
CA ASP A 139 5.81 14.33 -8.75
C ASP A 139 6.45 13.05 -8.18
N SER A 140 7.05 12.21 -9.03
CA SER A 140 7.85 11.07 -8.56
C SER A 140 8.98 11.56 -7.67
N GLU A 141 9.09 10.96 -6.47
CA GLU A 141 10.01 11.48 -5.47
C GLU A 141 10.95 10.40 -4.91
N LEU A 142 12.11 10.88 -4.46
CA LEU A 142 13.03 10.10 -3.66
C LEU A 142 13.38 10.93 -2.43
N SER A 143 13.14 10.37 -1.24
CA SER A 143 13.47 11.03 0.01
C SER A 143 14.35 10.19 0.92
N LEU A 144 15.23 10.86 1.65
CA LEU A 144 16.11 10.29 2.68
C LEU A 144 15.88 11.07 3.97
N THR A 145 15.50 10.39 5.03
CA THR A 145 15.19 11.00 6.33
C THR A 145 16.14 10.48 7.39
N LEU A 146 16.73 11.40 8.14
CA LEU A 146 17.51 11.09 9.35
C LEU A 146 16.76 11.68 10.55
N GLY A 147 16.25 10.82 11.41
CA GLY A 147 15.61 11.20 12.67
C GLY A 147 16.57 11.03 13.85
N TYR A 148 16.47 11.94 14.84
CA TYR A 148 17.18 11.82 16.10
C TYR A 148 16.22 12.02 17.28
N TYR A 149 16.23 11.07 18.22
CA TYR A 149 15.40 11.08 19.42
C TYR A 149 16.30 11.19 20.66
N PHE A 150 16.07 12.18 21.48
CA PHE A 150 16.83 12.50 22.69
C PHE A 150 15.95 12.43 23.95
#